data_85cc6498a5c246ec1574aba1a91bdb5b
#
_entry.id   85cc6498a5c246ec1574aba1a91bdb5b
#
_cell.length_a   1.000
_cell.length_b   1.000
_cell.length_c   1.000
_cell.angle_alpha   90.00
_cell.angle_beta   90.00
_cell.angle_gamma   90.00
#
_symmetry.space_group_name_H-M   'P 1'
#
loop_
_entity.id
_entity.type
_entity.pdbx_description
1 polymer ?
#
loop_
_entity_poly.entity_id
_entity_poly.type
_entity_poly.pdbx_seq_one_letter_code
_entity_poly.pdbx_strand_id
1 'polypeptide(L)'
;MKKVICSEHAPAAIGPYAQAIAANGIVFTSGQLPIDPATGAFPEGIAAQTKQSLTNVKAILAEAGTGMDQVIKTTVFLSDMNNFGAMNEVYATFFGEGSYPARSALEVA
;
A
#
# COMPACT_ATOMS: atom_id res chain seq x y z
N MET A 1 -4.38 -2.61 -23.29
CA MET A 1 -3.45 -3.69 -22.94
C MET A 1 -2.94 -3.49 -21.53
N LYS A 2 -2.82 -4.57 -20.78
CA LYS A 2 -2.27 -4.44 -19.44
C LYS A 2 -0.75 -4.51 -19.43
N LYS A 3 -0.15 -3.76 -18.51
CA LYS A 3 1.28 -3.78 -18.26
C LYS A 3 1.54 -4.25 -16.83
N VAL A 4 2.39 -5.25 -16.67
CA VAL A 4 2.78 -5.75 -15.35
C VAL A 4 3.83 -4.82 -14.75
N ILE A 5 3.63 -4.44 -13.50
CA ILE A 5 4.55 -3.59 -12.72
C ILE A 5 5.22 -4.47 -11.66
N CYS A 6 6.53 -4.36 -11.56
CA CYS A 6 7.32 -5.12 -10.59
C CYS A 6 8.43 -4.24 -10.04
N SER A 7 8.47 -4.06 -8.72
CA SER A 7 9.48 -3.26 -8.02
C SER A 7 10.34 -4.15 -7.12
N GLU A 8 11.65 -3.94 -7.14
CA GLU A 8 12.58 -4.59 -6.21
C GLU A 8 12.49 -4.01 -4.80
N HIS A 9 11.86 -2.83 -4.65
CA HIS A 9 11.75 -2.13 -3.38
C HIS A 9 10.45 -2.45 -2.63
N ALA A 10 9.69 -3.42 -3.12
CA ALA A 10 8.52 -3.97 -2.45
C ALA A 10 8.63 -5.49 -2.40
N PRO A 11 7.89 -6.17 -1.51
CA PRO A 11 7.93 -7.63 -1.43
C PRO A 11 7.57 -8.27 -2.76
N ALA A 12 8.37 -9.27 -3.17
CA ALA A 12 8.12 -9.98 -4.42
C ALA A 12 6.78 -10.71 -4.37
N ALA A 13 6.12 -10.81 -5.52
CA ALA A 13 4.90 -11.60 -5.65
C ALA A 13 5.27 -13.09 -5.58
N ILE A 14 4.81 -13.75 -4.52
CA ILE A 14 5.10 -15.16 -4.27
C ILE A 14 3.88 -16.04 -4.55
N GLY A 15 3.34 -15.94 -5.73
CA GLY A 15 2.15 -16.68 -6.10
C GLY A 15 1.66 -16.25 -7.48
N PRO A 16 0.49 -16.72 -7.89
CA PRO A 16 -0.02 -16.40 -9.22
C PRO A 16 -0.67 -15.03 -9.27
N TYR A 17 0.12 -13.97 -8.98
CA TYR A 17 -0.35 -12.59 -9.04
C TYR A 17 0.81 -11.64 -9.35
N ALA A 18 0.49 -10.43 -9.78
CA ALA A 18 1.44 -9.36 -9.99
C ALA A 18 1.38 -8.35 -8.85
N GLN A 19 2.46 -7.65 -8.57
CA GLN A 19 2.44 -6.56 -7.59
C GLN A 19 1.48 -5.46 -8.00
N ALA A 20 1.43 -5.13 -9.28
CA ALA A 20 0.48 -4.16 -9.83
C ALA A 20 0.30 -4.36 -11.33
N ILE A 21 -0.80 -3.84 -11.83
CA ILE A 21 -1.14 -3.83 -13.25
C ILE A 21 -1.51 -2.40 -13.65
N ALA A 22 -0.95 -1.91 -14.73
CA ALA A 22 -1.35 -0.66 -15.35
C ALA A 22 -2.18 -0.95 -16.60
N ALA A 23 -3.30 -0.27 -16.76
CA ALA A 23 -4.16 -0.37 -17.92
C ALA A 23 -5.01 0.90 -18.07
N ASN A 24 -5.13 1.41 -19.26
CA ASN A 24 -5.98 2.57 -19.56
C ASN A 24 -5.71 3.80 -18.68
N GLY A 25 -4.45 4.04 -18.35
CA GLY A 25 -4.05 5.18 -17.53
C GLY A 25 -4.29 5.01 -16.04
N ILE A 26 -4.66 3.82 -15.58
CA ILE A 26 -4.90 3.53 -14.18
C ILE A 26 -3.96 2.41 -13.72
N VAL A 27 -3.44 2.52 -12.50
CA VAL A 27 -2.62 1.48 -11.86
C VAL A 27 -3.43 0.84 -10.74
N PHE A 28 -3.50 -0.49 -10.75
CA PHE A 28 -4.13 -1.28 -9.69
C PHE A 28 -3.04 -2.05 -8.97
N THR A 29 -2.88 -1.83 -7.67
CA THR A 29 -1.90 -2.61 -6.89
C THR A 29 -2.58 -3.77 -6.18
N SER A 30 -1.86 -4.86 -6.03
CA SER A 30 -2.24 -5.90 -5.09
C SER A 30 -2.13 -5.37 -3.67
N GLY A 31 -2.83 -6.00 -2.74
CA GLY A 31 -2.75 -5.65 -1.33
C GLY A 31 -1.32 -5.80 -0.81
N GLN A 32 -0.85 -4.82 -0.07
CA GLN A 32 0.50 -4.82 0.46
C GLN A 32 0.48 -5.09 1.96
N LEU A 33 0.95 -6.28 2.33
CA LEU A 33 1.21 -6.62 3.72
C LEU A 33 2.40 -5.81 4.22
N PRO A 34 2.53 -5.60 5.55
CA PRO A 34 3.63 -4.83 6.10
C PRO A 34 4.94 -5.64 6.17
N ILE A 35 5.33 -6.23 5.05
CA ILE A 35 6.57 -7.01 4.95
C ILE A 35 7.68 -6.07 4.52
N ASP A 36 8.74 -6.01 5.33
CA ASP A 36 9.96 -5.31 4.96
C ASP A 36 10.69 -6.16 3.91
N PRO A 37 10.86 -5.68 2.68
CA PRO A 37 11.50 -6.49 1.64
C PRO A 37 12.97 -6.81 1.93
N ALA A 38 13.62 -6.07 2.82
CA ALA A 38 15.01 -6.33 3.21
C ALA A 38 15.14 -7.50 4.18
N THR A 39 14.12 -7.75 5.02
CA THR A 39 14.18 -8.76 6.08
C THR A 39 13.19 -9.90 5.88
N GLY A 40 12.13 -9.68 5.11
CA GLY A 40 11.04 -10.63 4.95
C GLY A 40 10.10 -10.72 6.15
N ALA A 41 10.22 -9.80 7.11
CA ALA A 41 9.46 -9.83 8.36
C ALA A 41 8.54 -8.61 8.49
N PHE A 42 7.54 -8.72 9.37
CA PHE A 42 6.67 -7.61 9.75
C PHE A 42 7.36 -6.82 10.87
N PRO A 43 7.37 -5.49 10.82
CA PRO A 43 7.75 -4.71 11.98
C PRO A 43 6.68 -4.82 13.07
N GLU A 44 7.05 -4.48 14.31
CA GLU A 44 6.13 -4.54 15.44
C GLU A 44 5.33 -3.24 15.57
N GLY A 45 4.05 -3.39 15.88
CA GLY A 45 3.16 -2.29 16.17
C GLY A 45 2.48 -1.72 14.94
N ILE A 46 1.28 -1.16 15.18
CA ILE A 46 0.43 -0.67 14.09
C ILE A 46 1.06 0.50 13.33
N ALA A 47 1.77 1.39 14.02
CA ALA A 47 2.39 2.53 13.36
C ALA A 47 3.47 2.08 12.36
N ALA A 48 4.35 1.19 12.78
CA ALA A 48 5.41 0.67 11.91
C ALA A 48 4.85 -0.20 10.79
N GLN A 49 3.81 -0.98 11.06
CA GLN A 49 3.16 -1.81 10.05
C GLN A 49 2.47 -0.96 9.00
N THR A 50 1.76 0.09 9.41
CA THR A 50 1.12 1.02 8.49
C THR A 50 2.16 1.69 7.59
N LYS A 51 3.24 2.16 8.19
CA LYS A 51 4.33 2.78 7.44
C LYS A 51 4.93 1.81 6.42
N GLN A 52 5.14 0.55 6.81
CA GLN A 52 5.74 -0.43 5.91
C GLN A 52 4.81 -0.77 4.73
N SER A 53 3.52 -1.02 5.00
CA SER A 53 2.56 -1.29 3.92
C SER A 53 2.48 -0.14 2.92
N LEU A 54 2.39 1.09 3.40
CA LEU A 54 2.31 2.25 2.53
C LEU A 54 3.64 2.54 1.82
N THR A 55 4.76 2.26 2.45
CA THR A 55 6.08 2.34 1.81
C THR A 55 6.16 1.36 0.64
N ASN A 56 5.63 0.15 0.81
CA ASN A 56 5.60 -0.85 -0.26
C ASN A 56 4.71 -0.37 -1.42
N VAL A 57 3.53 0.17 -1.12
CA VAL A 57 2.65 0.74 -2.16
C VAL A 57 3.37 1.87 -2.90
N LYS A 58 4.02 2.76 -2.15
CA LYS A 58 4.75 3.89 -2.73
C LYS A 58 5.85 3.44 -3.70
N ALA A 59 6.58 2.39 -3.34
CA ALA A 59 7.63 1.83 -4.19
C ALA A 59 7.05 1.27 -5.49
N ILE A 60 5.93 0.57 -5.41
CA ILE A 60 5.25 0.02 -6.58
C ILE A 60 4.75 1.13 -7.50
N LEU A 61 4.14 2.18 -6.92
CA LEU A 61 3.66 3.31 -7.70
C LEU A 61 4.82 4.06 -8.39
N ALA A 62 5.94 4.22 -7.71
CA ALA A 62 7.13 4.82 -8.31
C ALA A 62 7.61 4.03 -9.53
N GLU A 63 7.60 2.70 -9.44
CA GLU A 63 7.97 1.84 -10.58
C GLU A 63 6.99 2.00 -11.73
N ALA A 64 5.73 2.29 -11.45
CA ALA A 64 4.71 2.56 -12.46
C ALA A 64 4.78 3.99 -13.02
N GLY A 65 5.65 4.84 -12.49
CA GLY A 65 5.82 6.22 -12.96
C GLY A 65 4.83 7.20 -12.33
N THR A 66 4.25 6.87 -11.19
CA THR A 66 3.30 7.73 -10.48
C THR A 66 3.66 7.84 -9.00
N GLY A 67 2.81 8.43 -8.20
CA GLY A 67 3.07 8.67 -6.79
C GLY A 67 1.82 8.68 -5.93
N MET A 68 2.03 8.85 -4.63
CA MET A 68 0.95 8.82 -3.64
C MET A 68 -0.06 9.95 -3.84
N ASP A 69 0.35 11.07 -4.39
CA ASP A 69 -0.54 12.21 -4.67
C ASP A 69 -1.57 11.93 -5.78
N GLN A 70 -1.38 10.86 -6.54
CA GLN A 70 -2.27 10.46 -7.62
C GLN A 70 -3.17 9.30 -7.24
N VAL A 71 -3.13 8.83 -6.01
CA VAL A 71 -3.96 7.71 -5.55
C VAL A 71 -5.41 8.15 -5.46
N ILE A 72 -6.30 7.38 -6.09
CA ILE A 72 -7.74 7.70 -6.18
C ILE A 72 -8.51 7.05 -5.04
N LYS A 73 -8.19 5.80 -4.72
CA LYS A 73 -8.96 5.00 -3.77
C LYS A 73 -8.04 4.01 -3.06
N THR A 74 -8.23 3.88 -1.76
CA THR A 74 -7.58 2.84 -0.96
C THR A 74 -8.62 2.01 -0.21
N THR A 75 -8.24 0.78 0.15
CA THR A 75 -8.98 -0.05 1.08
C THR A 75 -7.98 -0.51 2.15
N VAL A 76 -8.34 -0.31 3.41
CA VAL A 76 -7.49 -0.68 4.54
C VAL A 76 -8.14 -1.81 5.31
N PHE A 77 -7.40 -2.90 5.49
CA PHE A 77 -7.84 -4.05 6.27
C PHE A 77 -7.06 -4.08 7.58
N LEU A 78 -7.76 -4.08 8.71
CA LEU A 78 -7.16 -4.15 10.04
C LEU A 78 -7.61 -5.42 10.74
N SER A 79 -6.72 -6.02 11.52
CA SER A 79 -7.08 -7.15 12.38
C SER A 79 -7.80 -6.70 13.66
N ASP A 80 -7.65 -5.42 14.02
CA ASP A 80 -8.28 -4.85 15.20
C ASP A 80 -8.61 -3.37 14.92
N MET A 81 -9.88 -3.02 14.93
CA MET A 81 -10.35 -1.67 14.65
C MET A 81 -10.00 -0.67 15.75
N ASN A 82 -9.57 -1.14 16.92
CA ASN A 82 -9.03 -0.28 17.97
C ASN A 82 -7.73 0.41 17.53
N ASN A 83 -7.06 -0.13 16.50
CA ASN A 83 -5.84 0.46 15.92
C ASN A 83 -6.13 1.52 14.85
N PHE A 84 -7.40 1.82 14.60
CA PHE A 84 -7.79 2.73 13.51
C PHE A 84 -7.15 4.12 13.65
N GLY A 85 -7.21 4.70 14.85
CA GLY A 85 -6.65 6.03 15.10
C GLY A 85 -5.13 6.08 14.88
N ALA A 86 -4.41 5.10 15.41
CA ALA A 86 -2.95 5.01 15.25
C ALA A 86 -2.56 4.78 13.78
N MET A 87 -3.32 3.95 13.07
CA MET A 87 -3.14 3.75 11.64
C MET A 87 -3.35 5.07 10.88
N ASN A 88 -4.42 5.80 11.19
CA ASN A 88 -4.73 7.06 10.51
C ASN A 88 -3.63 8.10 10.65
N GLU A 89 -2.99 8.19 11.81
CA GLU A 89 -1.90 9.15 12.04
C GLU A 89 -0.75 8.92 11.04
N VAL A 90 -0.37 7.68 10.84
CA VAL A 90 0.70 7.33 9.88
C VAL A 90 0.20 7.45 8.44
N TYR A 91 -1.00 6.96 8.17
CA TYR A 91 -1.63 7.03 6.86
C TYR A 91 -1.63 8.48 6.33
N ALA A 92 -2.02 9.41 7.16
CA ALA A 92 -2.09 10.82 6.79
C ALA A 92 -0.74 11.38 6.31
N THR A 93 0.37 10.86 6.82
CA THR A 93 1.71 11.36 6.45
C THR A 93 2.12 10.98 5.02
N PHE A 94 1.45 10.00 4.43
CA PHE A 94 1.76 9.54 3.07
C PHE A 94 1.03 10.32 1.98
N PHE A 95 -0.03 11.06 2.36
CA PHE A 95 -0.88 11.74 1.40
C PHE A 95 -0.93 13.23 1.70
N GLY A 96 -0.49 14.15 1.44
CA GLY A 96 -0.59 15.57 1.83
C GLY A 96 -2.03 16.05 1.99
N GLU A 97 -2.22 17.11 2.75
CA GLU A 97 -3.53 17.76 2.89
C GLU A 97 -4.09 18.14 1.52
N GLY A 98 -5.36 17.84 1.32
CA GLY A 98 -6.02 18.09 0.04
C GLY A 98 -5.78 17.00 -1.01
N SER A 99 -4.93 16.02 -0.72
CA SER A 99 -4.61 14.92 -1.64
C SER A 99 -5.04 13.55 -1.12
N TYR A 100 -5.89 13.50 -0.10
CA TYR A 100 -6.35 12.24 0.45
C TYR A 100 -7.22 11.49 -0.57
N PRO A 101 -6.94 10.20 -0.78
CA PRO A 101 -7.80 9.39 -1.65
C PRO A 101 -9.13 9.08 -0.96
N ALA A 102 -10.13 8.68 -1.74
CA ALA A 102 -11.31 8.03 -1.18
C ALA A 102 -10.86 6.74 -0.48
N ARG A 103 -11.55 6.33 0.58
CA ARG A 103 -11.10 5.19 1.38
C ARG A 103 -12.25 4.40 2.00
N SER A 104 -12.06 3.10 2.09
CA SER A 104 -12.82 2.22 2.97
C SER A 104 -11.85 1.56 3.94
N ALA A 105 -12.27 1.39 5.18
CA ALA A 105 -11.48 0.69 6.19
C ALA A 105 -12.38 -0.28 6.94
N LEU A 106 -11.90 -1.50 7.18
CA LEU A 106 -12.69 -2.52 7.85
C LEU A 106 -11.81 -3.47 8.64
N GLU A 107 -12.41 -4.08 9.66
CA GLU A 107 -11.77 -5.14 10.42
C GLU A 107 -12.04 -6.48 9.75
N VAL A 108 -11.03 -7.32 9.69
CA VAL A 108 -11.12 -8.66 9.10
C VAL A 108 -10.58 -9.70 10.05
N ALA A 109 -10.96 -10.95 9.84
CA ALA A 109 -10.51 -12.07 10.65
C ALA A 109 -8.99 -12.33 10.50
#